data_14021d2e75808581ec809c372192ec48
#
_entry.id   14021d2e75808581ec809c372192ec48
#
_cell.length_a   1.000
_cell.length_b   1.000
_cell.length_c   1.000
_cell.angle_alpha   90.00
_cell.angle_beta   90.00
_cell.angle_gamma   90.00
#
_symmetry.space_group_name_H-M   'P 1'
#
loop_
_entity.id
_entity.type
_entity.pdbx_description
1 polymer ?
#
loop_
_entity_poly.entity_id
_entity_poly.type
_entity_poly.pdbx_seq_one_letter_code
_entity_poly.pdbx_strand_id
1 'polypeptide(L)'
;ALEHHLKPIVVINKIDRPDQRVSDVEGEILDLFIELEADDDQLDFPLIYASARDGIAKYSMDDDSKDLTPLFATIIKYCPAPEGDDKAPFQCIVTTLDADEYLGKVAIGRITRGTARQGMPVCITDGEKTRKDYLGSLFTWVGMKRTPVQEAKMGDIIAMAGFKNITIGETVTDADHPDALPRIKIDEPTLSMI
;
A
#
# COMPACT_ATOMS: atom_id res chain seq x y z
N ALA A 1 -12.98 3.73 1.17
CA ALA A 1 -12.26 4.58 0.22
C ALA A 1 -12.90 5.97 0.14
N LEU A 2 -14.21 6.07 -0.14
CA LEU A 2 -14.91 7.38 -0.29
C LEU A 2 -14.87 8.21 0.99
N GLU A 3 -15.07 7.63 2.16
CA GLU A 3 -14.96 8.30 3.48
C GLU A 3 -13.57 8.91 3.73
N HIS A 4 -12.53 8.42 3.06
CA HIS A 4 -11.17 8.95 3.14
C HIS A 4 -10.86 9.94 2.01
N HIS A 5 -11.86 10.42 1.31
CA HIS A 5 -11.74 11.36 0.18
C HIS A 5 -10.73 10.91 -0.89
N LEU A 6 -10.62 9.61 -1.12
CA LEU A 6 -9.78 9.08 -2.18
C LEU A 6 -10.53 9.16 -3.52
N LYS A 7 -9.85 9.66 -4.57
CA LYS A 7 -10.39 9.68 -5.91
C LYS A 7 -10.38 8.25 -6.49
N PRO A 8 -11.54 7.68 -6.84
CA PRO A 8 -11.61 6.34 -7.43
C PRO A 8 -11.11 6.34 -8.88
N ILE A 9 -10.54 5.24 -9.32
CA ILE A 9 -10.30 4.91 -10.72
C ILE A 9 -11.15 3.70 -11.04
N VAL A 10 -12.07 3.83 -12.00
CA VAL A 10 -12.99 2.78 -12.36
C VAL A 10 -12.46 2.01 -13.58
N VAL A 11 -12.44 0.70 -13.53
CA VAL A 11 -12.01 -0.16 -14.63
C VAL A 11 -13.13 -1.17 -14.95
N ILE A 12 -13.79 -0.98 -16.09
CA ILE A 12 -14.75 -1.96 -16.62
C ILE A 12 -13.97 -3.02 -17.38
N ASN A 13 -13.82 -4.18 -16.76
CA ASN A 13 -13.07 -5.28 -17.34
C ASN A 13 -13.95 -6.25 -18.11
N LYS A 14 -13.33 -7.11 -18.92
CA LYS A 14 -13.97 -8.15 -19.75
C LYS A 14 -14.78 -7.58 -20.92
N ILE A 15 -14.34 -6.49 -21.52
CA ILE A 15 -14.96 -5.91 -22.72
C ILE A 15 -14.85 -6.82 -23.97
N ASP A 16 -13.99 -7.86 -23.91
CA ASP A 16 -13.85 -8.91 -24.92
C ASP A 16 -15.02 -9.91 -24.95
N ARG A 17 -15.90 -9.90 -23.97
CA ARG A 17 -17.00 -10.85 -23.91
C ARG A 17 -18.16 -10.45 -24.81
N PRO A 18 -18.81 -11.42 -25.49
CA PRO A 18 -19.95 -11.13 -26.36
C PRO A 18 -21.21 -10.69 -25.58
N ASP A 19 -21.29 -11.02 -24.29
CA ASP A 19 -22.38 -10.69 -23.37
C ASP A 19 -22.05 -9.46 -22.48
N GLN A 20 -21.08 -8.63 -22.87
CA GLN A 20 -20.69 -7.43 -22.13
C GLN A 20 -21.84 -6.39 -22.14
N ARG A 21 -22.01 -5.66 -21.03
CA ARG A 21 -23.05 -4.64 -20.81
C ARG A 21 -22.41 -3.33 -20.34
N VAL A 22 -21.43 -2.83 -21.08
CA VAL A 22 -20.62 -1.68 -20.64
C VAL A 22 -21.50 -0.48 -20.27
N SER A 23 -22.42 -0.07 -21.13
CA SER A 23 -23.27 1.11 -20.89
C SER A 23 -24.16 0.97 -19.66
N ASP A 24 -24.70 -0.25 -19.42
CA ASP A 24 -25.52 -0.49 -18.23
C ASP A 24 -24.67 -0.42 -16.97
N VAL A 25 -23.45 -1.01 -17.01
CA VAL A 25 -22.51 -1.04 -15.88
C VAL A 25 -22.00 0.38 -15.51
N GLU A 26 -21.82 1.26 -16.49
CA GLU A 26 -21.47 2.67 -16.22
C GLU A 26 -22.57 3.35 -15.39
N GLY A 27 -23.83 3.18 -15.76
CA GLY A 27 -24.97 3.69 -14.99
C GLY A 27 -25.03 3.09 -13.57
N GLU A 28 -24.91 1.76 -13.47
CA GLU A 28 -24.91 1.05 -12.18
C GLU A 28 -23.80 1.53 -11.24
N ILE A 29 -22.61 1.86 -11.78
CA ILE A 29 -21.47 2.39 -10.98
C ILE A 29 -21.78 3.82 -10.49
N LEU A 30 -22.33 4.66 -11.36
CA LEU A 30 -22.67 6.03 -10.98
C LEU A 30 -23.76 6.03 -9.91
N ASP A 31 -24.80 5.22 -10.07
CA ASP A 31 -25.87 5.06 -9.09
C ASP A 31 -25.32 4.59 -7.73
N LEU A 32 -24.40 3.60 -7.74
CA LEU A 32 -23.74 3.12 -6.54
C LEU A 32 -22.93 4.24 -5.82
N PHE A 33 -22.21 5.07 -6.56
CA PHE A 33 -21.43 6.15 -5.94
C PHE A 33 -22.33 7.24 -5.37
N ILE A 34 -23.45 7.55 -6.03
CA ILE A 34 -24.47 8.47 -5.51
C ILE A 34 -25.09 7.90 -4.22
N GLU A 35 -25.43 6.61 -4.20
CA GLU A 35 -25.99 5.93 -3.02
C GLU A 35 -24.99 5.90 -1.84
N LEU A 36 -23.68 5.87 -2.13
CA LEU A 36 -22.61 5.94 -1.15
C LEU A 36 -22.22 7.39 -0.78
N GLU A 37 -23.00 8.38 -1.19
CA GLU A 37 -22.77 9.81 -0.88
C GLU A 37 -21.40 10.32 -1.34
N ALA A 38 -20.92 9.87 -2.51
CA ALA A 38 -19.69 10.35 -3.12
C ALA A 38 -19.80 11.86 -3.42
N ASP A 39 -18.73 12.60 -3.19
CA ASP A 39 -18.63 14.01 -3.54
C ASP A 39 -18.41 14.23 -5.05
N ASP A 40 -18.53 15.49 -5.51
CA ASP A 40 -18.41 15.84 -6.93
C ASP A 40 -17.06 15.41 -7.55
N ASP A 41 -15.94 15.52 -6.77
CA ASP A 41 -14.62 15.10 -7.22
C ASP A 41 -14.52 13.57 -7.36
N GLN A 42 -15.23 12.83 -6.53
CA GLN A 42 -15.29 11.37 -6.57
C GLN A 42 -16.22 10.87 -7.68
N LEU A 43 -17.28 11.63 -8.00
CA LEU A 43 -18.17 11.33 -9.12
C LEU A 43 -17.51 11.62 -10.48
N ASP A 44 -16.53 12.54 -10.53
CA ASP A 44 -15.68 12.78 -11.71
C ASP A 44 -14.50 11.80 -11.76
N PHE A 45 -14.80 10.51 -11.67
CA PHE A 45 -13.78 9.46 -11.71
C PHE A 45 -13.31 9.15 -13.14
N PRO A 46 -12.01 8.87 -13.34
CA PRO A 46 -11.53 8.35 -14.61
C PRO A 46 -12.06 6.93 -14.84
N LEU A 47 -12.62 6.71 -16.04
CA LEU A 47 -13.14 5.43 -16.49
C LEU A 47 -12.21 4.80 -17.53
N ILE A 48 -11.90 3.52 -17.35
CA ILE A 48 -11.07 2.72 -18.25
C ILE A 48 -11.83 1.45 -18.63
N TYR A 49 -11.79 1.11 -19.90
CA TYR A 49 -12.33 -0.14 -20.44
C TYR A 49 -11.18 -1.12 -20.65
N ALA A 50 -11.29 -2.35 -20.19
CA ALA A 50 -10.17 -3.29 -20.24
C ALA A 50 -10.58 -4.71 -20.60
N SER A 51 -9.68 -5.42 -21.28
CA SER A 51 -9.65 -6.88 -21.33
C SER A 51 -8.33 -7.36 -20.72
N ALA A 52 -8.39 -7.78 -19.47
CA ALA A 52 -7.20 -8.29 -18.78
C ALA A 52 -6.67 -9.57 -19.46
N ARG A 53 -7.55 -10.36 -20.06
CA ARG A 53 -7.17 -11.57 -20.81
C ARG A 53 -6.30 -11.23 -22.03
N ASP A 54 -6.68 -10.20 -22.76
CA ASP A 54 -6.01 -9.79 -24.00
C ASP A 54 -4.88 -8.76 -23.73
N GLY A 55 -4.75 -8.29 -22.46
CA GLY A 55 -3.72 -7.34 -22.04
C GLY A 55 -3.93 -5.94 -22.62
N ILE A 56 -5.17 -5.50 -22.81
CA ILE A 56 -5.52 -4.20 -23.40
C ILE A 56 -6.35 -3.34 -22.45
N ALA A 57 -6.15 -2.02 -22.54
CA ALA A 57 -6.97 -1.01 -21.87
C ALA A 57 -7.24 0.16 -22.82
N LYS A 58 -8.39 0.82 -22.67
CA LYS A 58 -8.87 1.90 -23.53
C LYS A 58 -9.51 3.01 -22.72
N TYR A 59 -9.45 4.25 -23.22
CA TYR A 59 -10.23 5.37 -22.66
C TYR A 59 -11.66 5.42 -23.20
N SER A 60 -11.89 4.89 -24.42
CA SER A 60 -13.18 4.75 -25.07
C SER A 60 -13.27 3.36 -25.70
N MET A 61 -14.51 2.82 -25.81
CA MET A 61 -14.72 1.53 -26.50
C MET A 61 -14.26 1.55 -27.96
N ASP A 62 -14.27 2.71 -28.60
CA ASP A 62 -13.86 2.91 -30.00
C ASP A 62 -12.35 3.06 -30.19
N ASP A 63 -11.56 3.19 -29.10
CA ASP A 63 -10.12 3.36 -29.19
C ASP A 63 -9.44 2.08 -29.73
N ASP A 64 -8.45 2.26 -30.59
CA ASP A 64 -7.53 1.20 -31.05
C ASP A 64 -6.32 1.10 -30.11
N SER A 65 -6.49 0.50 -28.94
CA SER A 65 -5.41 0.26 -28.00
C SER A 65 -4.90 -1.17 -28.06
N LYS A 66 -3.59 -1.34 -27.91
CA LYS A 66 -2.89 -2.63 -28.08
C LYS A 66 -2.27 -3.16 -26.79
N ASP A 67 -2.32 -2.39 -25.72
CA ASP A 67 -1.70 -2.72 -24.44
C ASP A 67 -2.41 -2.06 -23.24
N LEU A 68 -1.82 -2.17 -22.04
CA LEU A 68 -2.33 -1.60 -20.81
C LEU A 68 -1.84 -0.16 -20.53
N THR A 69 -1.17 0.48 -21.47
CA THR A 69 -0.65 1.84 -21.32
C THR A 69 -1.72 2.85 -20.85
N PRO A 70 -2.96 2.87 -21.39
CA PRO A 70 -4.01 3.77 -20.90
C PRO A 70 -4.32 3.61 -19.41
N LEU A 71 -4.36 2.38 -18.91
CA LEU A 71 -4.57 2.09 -17.49
C LEU A 71 -3.40 2.60 -16.63
N PHE A 72 -2.17 2.28 -17.02
CA PHE A 72 -0.98 2.72 -16.27
C PHE A 72 -0.81 4.24 -16.28
N ALA A 73 -1.06 4.89 -17.41
CA ALA A 73 -1.05 6.35 -17.50
C ALA A 73 -2.09 7.00 -16.59
N THR A 74 -3.29 6.40 -16.51
CA THR A 74 -4.35 6.86 -15.61
C THR A 74 -3.93 6.71 -14.14
N ILE A 75 -3.37 5.57 -13.75
CA ILE A 75 -2.86 5.35 -12.39
C ILE A 75 -1.80 6.40 -12.04
N ILE A 76 -0.81 6.62 -12.91
CA ILE A 76 0.25 7.62 -12.69
C ILE A 76 -0.31 9.03 -12.56
N LYS A 77 -1.33 9.36 -13.33
CA LYS A 77 -1.95 10.69 -13.33
C LYS A 77 -2.78 10.97 -12.07
N TYR A 78 -3.53 9.97 -11.58
CA TYR A 78 -4.54 10.17 -10.53
C TYR A 78 -4.12 9.63 -9.16
N CYS A 79 -3.12 8.76 -9.07
CA CYS A 79 -2.58 8.30 -7.80
C CYS A 79 -1.36 9.17 -7.42
N PRO A 80 -1.47 10.01 -6.37
CA PRO A 80 -0.35 10.84 -5.95
C PRO A 80 0.80 9.97 -5.44
N ALA A 81 2.03 10.45 -5.65
CA ALA A 81 3.20 9.85 -5.03
C ALA A 81 3.12 9.95 -3.49
N PRO A 82 3.77 9.05 -2.74
CA PRO A 82 3.86 9.19 -1.30
C PRO A 82 4.46 10.54 -0.90
N GLU A 83 3.84 11.21 0.07
CA GLU A 83 4.33 12.46 0.64
C GLU A 83 5.16 12.18 1.89
N GLY A 84 6.28 12.90 2.05
CA GLY A 84 7.16 12.83 3.20
C GLY A 84 8.59 13.29 2.87
N ASP A 85 9.47 13.29 3.88
CA ASP A 85 10.86 13.71 3.78
C ASP A 85 11.79 12.48 3.91
N ASP A 86 12.53 12.16 2.86
CA ASP A 86 13.49 11.04 2.82
C ASP A 86 14.78 11.33 3.62
N LYS A 87 15.03 12.60 3.98
CA LYS A 87 16.18 13.04 4.78
C LYS A 87 15.87 13.15 6.26
N ALA A 88 14.61 13.10 6.66
CA ALA A 88 14.21 13.09 8.05
C ALA A 88 14.69 11.81 8.77
N PRO A 89 14.70 11.77 10.11
CA PRO A 89 14.95 10.55 10.86
C PRO A 89 13.98 9.44 10.47
N PHE A 90 14.50 8.22 10.30
CA PHE A 90 13.72 7.05 9.87
C PHE A 90 12.51 6.77 10.77
N GLN A 91 11.38 6.46 10.17
CA GLN A 91 10.16 6.07 10.87
C GLN A 91 9.31 5.15 10.00
N CYS A 92 8.88 4.02 10.57
CA CYS A 92 8.04 3.02 9.90
C CYS A 92 7.07 2.41 10.92
N ILE A 93 5.78 2.40 10.62
CA ILE A 93 4.79 1.69 11.43
C ILE A 93 4.68 0.24 10.97
N VAL A 94 4.64 -0.69 11.93
CA VAL A 94 4.45 -2.12 11.66
C VAL A 94 2.97 -2.40 11.49
N THR A 95 2.57 -2.78 10.28
CA THR A 95 1.18 -3.07 9.94
C THR A 95 0.87 -4.56 9.88
N THR A 96 1.88 -5.38 9.60
CA THR A 96 1.74 -6.84 9.46
C THR A 96 2.97 -7.54 10.00
N LEU A 97 2.77 -8.73 10.54
CA LEU A 97 3.84 -9.67 10.91
C LEU A 97 3.75 -10.91 10.04
N ASP A 98 4.89 -11.34 9.58
CA ASP A 98 5.11 -12.62 8.90
C ASP A 98 6.08 -13.47 9.70
N ALA A 99 6.12 -14.77 9.44
CA ALA A 99 7.05 -15.71 10.04
C ALA A 99 7.90 -16.37 8.96
N ASP A 100 9.21 -16.31 9.15
CA ASP A 100 10.19 -16.95 8.27
C ASP A 100 11.00 -17.96 9.08
N GLU A 101 11.19 -19.16 8.56
CA GLU A 101 11.87 -20.25 9.28
C GLU A 101 13.31 -19.91 9.69
N TYR A 102 13.99 -19.04 8.92
CA TYR A 102 15.38 -18.66 9.14
C TYR A 102 15.54 -17.29 9.81
N LEU A 103 14.64 -16.35 9.46
CA LEU A 103 14.71 -14.97 9.94
C LEU A 103 13.85 -14.74 11.20
N GLY A 104 13.00 -15.69 11.55
CA GLY A 104 12.04 -15.54 12.65
C GLY A 104 10.91 -14.58 12.29
N LYS A 105 10.57 -13.67 13.21
CA LYS A 105 9.53 -12.68 12.97
C LYS A 105 10.00 -11.62 11.95
N VAL A 106 9.19 -11.37 10.96
CA VAL A 106 9.39 -10.36 9.92
C VAL A 106 8.32 -9.29 10.06
N ALA A 107 8.73 -8.08 10.39
CA ALA A 107 7.82 -6.93 10.48
C ALA A 107 7.67 -6.28 9.11
N ILE A 108 6.44 -6.06 8.70
CA ILE A 108 6.12 -5.41 7.43
C ILE A 108 5.44 -4.08 7.73
N GLY A 109 5.87 -3.04 7.03
CA GLY A 109 5.30 -1.71 7.18
C GLY A 109 5.71 -0.77 6.06
N ARG A 110 5.11 0.42 6.05
CA ARG A 110 5.45 1.50 5.14
C ARG A 110 6.33 2.51 5.84
N ILE A 111 7.42 2.93 5.18
CA ILE A 111 8.25 4.03 5.66
C ILE A 111 7.46 5.33 5.52
N THR A 112 7.21 6.01 6.63
CA THR A 112 6.51 7.31 6.66
C THR A 112 7.43 8.49 6.42
N ARG A 113 8.69 8.37 6.87
CA ARG A 113 9.76 9.36 6.65
C ARG A 113 11.13 8.73 6.77
N GLY A 114 12.13 9.38 6.20
CA GLY A 114 13.52 8.98 6.29
C GLY A 114 13.88 7.79 5.40
N THR A 115 15.02 7.19 5.71
CA THR A 115 15.59 6.08 4.97
C THR A 115 15.98 4.95 5.91
N ALA A 116 15.48 3.75 5.65
CA ALA A 116 15.90 2.52 6.32
C ALA A 116 17.20 1.99 5.70
N ARG A 117 18.16 1.55 6.52
CA ARG A 117 19.38 0.86 6.06
C ARG A 117 19.58 -0.43 6.83
N GLN A 118 20.00 -1.48 6.13
CA GLN A 118 20.37 -2.72 6.79
C GLN A 118 21.48 -2.50 7.81
N GLY A 119 21.34 -3.09 8.99
CA GLY A 119 22.31 -2.98 10.08
C GLY A 119 22.24 -1.69 10.91
N MET A 120 21.37 -0.73 10.57
CA MET A 120 21.26 0.50 11.33
C MET A 120 20.69 0.26 12.74
N PRO A 121 21.14 1.05 13.74
CA PRO A 121 20.51 1.05 15.06
C PRO A 121 19.13 1.69 14.97
N VAL A 122 18.16 1.10 15.66
CA VAL A 122 16.77 1.56 15.68
C VAL A 122 16.19 1.55 17.09
N CYS A 123 15.14 2.32 17.29
CA CYS A 123 14.25 2.18 18.43
C CYS A 123 12.91 1.60 17.98
N ILE A 124 12.35 0.71 18.79
CA ILE A 124 11.00 0.18 18.63
C ILE A 124 10.15 0.76 19.75
N THR A 125 9.06 1.41 19.43
CA THR A 125 8.22 2.09 20.40
C THR A 125 6.74 1.87 20.13
N ASP A 126 5.97 1.78 21.20
CA ASP A 126 4.50 1.76 21.17
C ASP A 126 3.88 3.09 21.64
N GLY A 127 4.72 4.11 21.87
CA GLY A 127 4.36 5.40 22.42
C GLY A 127 4.51 5.51 23.94
N GLU A 128 4.47 4.39 24.66
CA GLU A 128 4.68 4.34 26.13
C GLU A 128 6.07 3.78 26.47
N LYS A 129 6.45 2.71 25.78
CA LYS A 129 7.70 1.99 25.99
C LYS A 129 8.57 2.08 24.74
N THR A 130 9.86 2.29 24.95
CA THR A 130 10.86 2.33 23.89
C THR A 130 11.97 1.34 24.21
N ARG A 131 12.40 0.59 23.19
CA ARG A 131 13.52 -0.33 23.30
C ARG A 131 14.45 -0.18 22.10
N LYS A 132 15.76 -0.29 22.34
CA LYS A 132 16.77 -0.27 21.29
C LYS A 132 16.94 -1.64 20.67
N ASP A 133 17.11 -1.68 19.36
CA ASP A 133 17.38 -2.88 18.57
C ASP A 133 18.16 -2.51 17.31
N TYR A 134 18.38 -3.48 16.41
CA TYR A 134 19.06 -3.27 15.14
C TYR A 134 18.19 -3.85 14.01
N LEU A 135 18.13 -3.14 12.88
CA LEU A 135 17.48 -3.60 11.66
C LEU A 135 18.41 -4.61 10.96
N GLY A 136 18.29 -5.90 11.29
CA GLY A 136 19.21 -6.96 10.84
C GLY A 136 19.14 -7.16 9.34
N SER A 137 17.95 -7.40 8.80
CA SER A 137 17.71 -7.62 7.36
C SER A 137 16.60 -6.75 6.85
N LEU A 138 16.76 -6.23 5.63
CA LEU A 138 15.82 -5.34 4.97
C LEU A 138 15.45 -5.90 3.60
N PHE A 139 14.15 -5.93 3.31
CA PHE A 139 13.62 -6.41 2.04
C PHE A 139 12.56 -5.45 1.50
N THR A 140 12.41 -5.46 0.18
CA THR A 140 11.29 -4.86 -0.56
C THR A 140 10.69 -5.89 -1.51
N TRP A 141 9.64 -5.53 -2.25
CA TRP A 141 9.03 -6.42 -3.23
C TRP A 141 9.31 -5.94 -4.65
N VAL A 142 9.76 -6.87 -5.48
CA VAL A 142 9.85 -6.70 -6.93
C VAL A 142 8.82 -7.65 -7.54
N GLY A 143 7.70 -7.12 -7.98
CA GLY A 143 6.52 -7.91 -8.29
C GLY A 143 6.03 -8.66 -7.04
N MET A 144 5.91 -9.98 -7.13
CA MET A 144 5.46 -10.85 -6.03
C MET A 144 6.62 -11.38 -5.16
N LYS A 145 7.87 -11.06 -5.53
CA LYS A 145 9.04 -11.63 -4.87
C LYS A 145 9.64 -10.67 -3.85
N ARG A 146 9.77 -11.13 -2.59
CA ARG A 146 10.56 -10.45 -1.55
C ARG A 146 12.04 -10.46 -1.91
N THR A 147 12.64 -9.29 -2.04
CA THR A 147 14.03 -9.10 -2.51
C THR A 147 14.83 -8.35 -1.46
N PRO A 148 16.02 -8.82 -1.05
CA PRO A 148 16.87 -8.12 -0.10
C PRO A 148 17.40 -6.82 -0.71
N VAL A 149 17.45 -5.75 0.11
CA VAL A 149 17.97 -4.44 -0.27
C VAL A 149 18.85 -3.89 0.84
N GLN A 150 19.80 -3.00 0.48
CA GLN A 150 20.66 -2.33 1.45
C GLN A 150 20.00 -1.11 2.06
N GLU A 151 19.15 -0.43 1.29
CA GLU A 151 18.39 0.73 1.75
C GLU A 151 17.00 0.78 1.10
N ALA A 152 16.06 1.44 1.79
CA ALA A 152 14.72 1.76 1.31
C ALA A 152 14.32 3.13 1.86
N LYS A 153 13.49 3.87 1.10
CA LYS A 153 13.18 5.27 1.38
C LYS A 153 11.73 5.48 1.76
N MET A 154 11.43 6.66 2.24
CA MET A 154 10.09 7.14 2.48
C MET A 154 9.13 6.76 1.34
N GLY A 155 7.97 6.21 1.71
CA GLY A 155 6.95 5.69 0.79
C GLY A 155 7.06 4.21 0.48
N ASP A 156 8.25 3.61 0.60
CA ASP A 156 8.44 2.18 0.34
C ASP A 156 7.73 1.30 1.37
N ILE A 157 7.19 0.18 0.90
CA ILE A 157 6.74 -0.92 1.76
C ILE A 157 7.93 -1.86 1.93
N ILE A 158 8.30 -2.09 3.18
CA ILE A 158 9.47 -2.89 3.56
C ILE A 158 9.11 -4.05 4.47
N ALA A 159 9.93 -5.09 4.41
CA ALA A 159 9.98 -6.14 5.41
C ALA A 159 11.31 -6.05 6.17
N MET A 160 11.21 -6.07 7.49
CA MET A 160 12.31 -5.92 8.42
C MET A 160 12.44 -7.17 9.30
N ALA A 161 13.63 -7.71 9.45
CA ALA A 161 13.88 -8.86 10.31
C ALA A 161 15.09 -8.65 11.20
N GLY A 162 15.24 -9.52 12.21
CA GLY A 162 16.32 -9.46 13.18
C GLY A 162 15.92 -8.87 14.54
N PHE A 163 14.67 -8.48 14.71
CA PHE A 163 14.15 -7.96 15.97
C PHE A 163 13.88 -9.09 16.98
N LYS A 164 14.26 -8.89 18.24
CA LYS A 164 13.99 -9.85 19.32
C LYS A 164 12.51 -10.00 19.61
N ASN A 165 11.83 -8.87 19.70
CA ASN A 165 10.39 -8.79 19.90
C ASN A 165 9.83 -7.62 19.11
N ILE A 166 8.82 -7.87 18.30
CA ILE A 166 8.09 -6.84 17.57
C ILE A 166 6.62 -7.25 17.45
N THR A 167 5.73 -6.27 17.54
CA THR A 167 4.28 -6.47 17.43
C THR A 167 3.67 -5.49 16.43
N ILE A 168 2.49 -5.85 15.92
CA ILE A 168 1.73 -4.97 15.02
C ILE A 168 1.33 -3.70 15.78
N GLY A 169 1.39 -2.55 15.10
CA GLY A 169 1.07 -1.24 15.66
C GLY A 169 2.24 -0.55 16.35
N GLU A 170 3.38 -1.23 16.55
CA GLU A 170 4.61 -0.57 17.00
C GLU A 170 5.26 0.23 15.87
N THR A 171 5.99 1.27 16.24
CA THR A 171 6.76 2.09 15.32
C THR A 171 8.24 1.75 15.46
N VAL A 172 8.90 1.49 14.33
CA VAL A 172 10.36 1.36 14.23
C VAL A 172 10.90 2.72 13.79
N THR A 173 11.80 3.30 14.59
CA THR A 173 12.32 4.65 14.39
C THR A 173 13.84 4.65 14.36
N ASP A 174 14.40 5.78 13.94
CA ASP A 174 15.81 6.10 14.21
C ASP A 174 16.12 6.00 15.71
N ALA A 175 17.34 5.54 16.04
CA ALA A 175 17.74 5.28 17.44
C ALA A 175 17.77 6.54 18.32
N ASP A 176 18.06 7.70 17.72
CA ASP A 176 18.19 8.98 18.41
C ASP A 176 16.87 9.80 18.39
N HIS A 177 15.90 9.39 17.57
CA HIS A 177 14.61 10.05 17.39
C HIS A 177 13.44 9.06 17.56
N PRO A 178 13.12 8.62 18.79
CA PRO A 178 12.12 7.58 19.04
C PRO A 178 10.67 8.09 18.99
N ASP A 179 10.30 8.76 17.91
CA ASP A 179 8.96 9.33 17.72
C ASP A 179 7.96 8.25 17.30
N ALA A 180 7.01 7.92 18.17
CA ALA A 180 5.95 6.96 17.85
C ALA A 180 4.90 7.57 16.92
N LEU A 181 4.44 6.79 15.94
CA LEU A 181 3.23 7.09 15.18
C LEU A 181 1.98 6.76 15.99
N PRO A 182 0.84 7.38 15.68
CA PRO A 182 -0.43 6.99 16.28
C PRO A 182 -0.66 5.49 16.10
N ARG A 183 -0.96 4.80 17.20
CA ARG A 183 -1.13 3.35 17.19
C ARG A 183 -2.33 2.97 16.34
N ILE A 184 -2.16 2.02 15.42
CA ILE A 184 -3.27 1.43 14.68
C ILE A 184 -4.11 0.65 15.68
N LYS A 185 -5.42 0.95 15.75
CA LYS A 185 -6.36 0.20 16.58
C LYS A 185 -6.53 -1.18 15.96
N ILE A 186 -6.05 -2.20 16.65
CA ILE A 186 -6.15 -3.60 16.23
C ILE A 186 -7.25 -4.24 17.08
N ASP A 187 -8.20 -4.91 16.43
CA ASP A 187 -9.18 -5.70 17.12
C ASP A 187 -8.48 -6.89 17.81
N GLU A 188 -8.84 -7.16 19.07
CA GLU A 188 -8.31 -8.31 19.77
C GLU A 188 -8.77 -9.60 19.08
N PRO A 189 -7.88 -10.61 18.96
CA PRO A 189 -8.26 -11.88 18.35
C PRO A 189 -9.38 -12.54 19.15
N THR A 190 -10.47 -12.89 18.49
CA THR A 190 -11.66 -13.51 19.10
C THR A 190 -11.46 -15.00 19.43
N LEU A 191 -10.39 -15.61 18.93
CA LEU A 191 -10.06 -17.03 19.16
C LEU A 191 -8.56 -17.19 19.44
N SER A 192 -8.24 -17.83 20.58
CA SER A 192 -6.89 -18.35 20.84
C SER A 192 -6.92 -19.87 20.61
N MET A 193 -6.11 -20.36 19.68
CA MET A 193 -5.83 -21.80 19.58
C MET A 193 -4.59 -22.12 20.41
N ILE A 194 -4.73 -23.12 21.30
CA ILE A 194 -3.66 -23.68 22.12
C ILE A 194 -3.04 -24.87 21.39
#